data_9c1fc2de47e15b74085fdcb130141b4d
#
_entry.id   9c1fc2de47e15b74085fdcb130141b4d
#
_cell.length_a   1.000
_cell.length_b   1.000
_cell.length_c   1.000
_cell.angle_alpha   90.00
_cell.angle_beta   90.00
_cell.angle_gamma   90.00
#
_symmetry.space_group_name_H-M   'P 1'
#
loop_
_entity.id
_entity.type
_entity.pdbx_description
1 polymer ?
#
loop_
_entity_poly.entity_id
_entity_poly.type
_entity_poly.pdbx_seq_one_letter_code
_entity_poly.pdbx_strand_id
1 'polypeptide(L)'
;MAERPRRADARRNRERILQAAYEAFASDGRLVPLDDIARRAGVGAGTVYRNFPTKEALFEAVVTQRIEEIIREAQALADAADPAEAFYGFLMRVVERAMYNHSLCDALATDLRTLDACGLDEQFTVALDALLRRAQAAGEVRADVDVHEVRALLGGAMLMERQHGTEGRMTALALDALRYVTKQDETPSKSHNETRCEVCAATLTSASTGRPARYCGVSCRQKAHRRRTAAAKSG
;
A
#
# COMPACT_ATOMS: atom_id res chain seq x y z
N MET A 1 18.86 -33.51 21.81
CA MET A 1 19.03 -34.64 20.86
C MET A 1 19.68 -34.05 19.61
N ALA A 2 20.90 -34.46 19.25
CA ALA A 2 21.57 -34.00 18.03
C ALA A 2 20.83 -34.54 16.80
N GLU A 3 20.37 -33.64 15.93
CA GLU A 3 19.73 -33.97 14.66
C GLU A 3 20.69 -34.79 13.79
N ARG A 4 20.22 -35.93 13.27
CA ARG A 4 21.09 -36.85 12.49
C ARG A 4 21.66 -36.04 11.28
N PRO A 5 22.99 -36.14 11.00
CA PRO A 5 23.67 -35.32 9.96
C PRO A 5 22.94 -35.28 8.61
N ARG A 6 22.38 -36.38 8.15
CA ARG A 6 21.63 -36.51 6.90
C ARG A 6 20.37 -35.61 6.81
N ARG A 7 19.66 -35.39 7.94
CA ARG A 7 18.46 -34.56 7.95
C ARG A 7 18.82 -33.07 7.91
N ALA A 8 19.88 -32.67 8.59
CA ALA A 8 20.40 -31.32 8.58
C ALA A 8 20.91 -30.94 7.17
N ASP A 9 21.60 -31.85 6.47
CA ASP A 9 22.06 -31.66 5.10
C ASP A 9 20.89 -31.52 4.11
N ALA A 10 19.86 -32.35 4.26
CA ALA A 10 18.67 -32.29 3.42
C ALA A 10 17.94 -30.98 3.60
N ARG A 11 17.80 -30.46 4.84
CA ARG A 11 17.20 -29.16 5.13
C ARG A 11 18.02 -28.02 4.50
N ARG A 12 19.33 -27.99 4.71
CA ARG A 12 20.23 -27.00 4.10
C ARG A 12 20.15 -27.02 2.57
N ASN A 13 20.10 -28.18 1.95
CA ASN A 13 19.95 -28.29 0.51
C ASN A 13 18.60 -27.75 0.03
N ARG A 14 17.50 -28.04 0.73
CA ARG A 14 16.18 -27.49 0.43
C ARG A 14 16.16 -25.96 0.53
N GLU A 15 16.73 -25.40 1.58
CA GLU A 15 16.87 -23.94 1.77
C GLU A 15 17.67 -23.29 0.63
N ARG A 16 18.81 -23.91 0.22
CA ARG A 16 19.61 -23.43 -0.91
C ARG A 16 18.85 -23.48 -2.23
N ILE A 17 18.06 -24.52 -2.47
CA ILE A 17 17.23 -24.65 -3.67
C ILE A 17 16.16 -23.54 -3.68
N LEU A 18 15.46 -23.32 -2.56
CA LEU A 18 14.43 -22.30 -2.45
C LEU A 18 15.00 -20.88 -2.64
N GLN A 19 16.18 -20.59 -2.07
CA GLN A 19 16.84 -19.31 -2.26
C GLN A 19 17.27 -19.09 -3.71
N ALA A 20 17.92 -20.09 -4.33
CA ALA A 20 18.34 -20.01 -5.72
C ALA A 20 17.14 -19.89 -6.69
N ALA A 21 16.01 -20.55 -6.37
CA ALA A 21 14.78 -20.45 -7.15
C ALA A 21 14.17 -19.05 -6.99
N TYR A 22 14.15 -18.48 -5.80
CA TYR A 22 13.66 -17.12 -5.57
C TYR A 22 14.41 -16.09 -6.41
N GLU A 23 15.75 -16.15 -6.40
CA GLU A 23 16.61 -15.27 -7.20
C GLU A 23 16.43 -15.49 -8.72
N ALA A 24 16.33 -16.75 -9.13
CA ALA A 24 16.11 -17.10 -10.53
C ALA A 24 14.74 -16.61 -11.05
N PHE A 25 13.68 -16.73 -10.25
CA PHE A 25 12.36 -16.23 -10.61
C PHE A 25 12.32 -14.70 -10.65
N ALA A 26 13.13 -14.01 -9.85
CA ALA A 26 13.25 -12.56 -9.91
C ALA A 26 13.95 -12.07 -11.18
N SER A 27 15.06 -12.73 -11.58
CA SER A 27 15.87 -12.31 -12.73
C SER A 27 15.32 -12.81 -14.06
N ASP A 28 14.90 -14.08 -14.14
CA ASP A 28 14.58 -14.78 -15.39
C ASP A 28 13.08 -15.14 -15.51
N GLY A 29 12.30 -14.81 -14.49
CA GLY A 29 10.88 -15.14 -14.43
C GLY A 29 10.62 -16.64 -14.23
N ARG A 30 9.35 -17.04 -14.36
CA ARG A 30 8.90 -18.42 -14.13
C ARG A 30 9.34 -19.43 -15.20
N LEU A 31 10.01 -18.99 -16.27
CA LEU A 31 10.41 -19.88 -17.37
C LEU A 31 11.75 -20.57 -17.13
N VAL A 32 12.52 -20.19 -16.10
CA VAL A 32 13.83 -20.78 -15.78
C VAL A 32 13.73 -22.30 -15.56
N PRO A 33 14.63 -23.11 -16.19
CA PRO A 33 14.64 -24.57 -16.02
C PRO A 33 15.07 -24.99 -14.60
N LEU A 34 14.55 -26.12 -14.11
CA LEU A 34 14.97 -26.68 -12.80
C LEU A 34 16.47 -27.03 -12.74
N ASP A 35 17.06 -27.42 -13.85
CA ASP A 35 18.50 -27.75 -13.93
C ASP A 35 19.37 -26.50 -13.72
N ASP A 36 18.92 -25.33 -14.19
CA ASP A 36 19.59 -24.06 -13.96
C ASP A 36 19.51 -23.64 -12.49
N ILE A 37 18.36 -23.87 -11.87
CA ILE A 37 18.16 -23.66 -10.43
C ILE A 37 19.07 -24.60 -9.62
N ALA A 38 19.19 -25.87 -10.02
CA ALA A 38 20.10 -26.85 -9.37
C ALA A 38 21.55 -26.35 -9.42
N ARG A 39 21.99 -25.84 -10.57
CA ARG A 39 23.34 -25.29 -10.75
C ARG A 39 23.57 -24.07 -9.87
N ARG A 40 22.62 -23.11 -9.82
CA ARG A 40 22.69 -21.93 -8.94
C ARG A 40 22.70 -22.31 -7.45
N ALA A 41 21.90 -23.30 -7.06
CA ALA A 41 21.86 -23.82 -5.71
C ALA A 41 23.11 -24.63 -5.32
N GLY A 42 23.97 -25.01 -6.29
CA GLY A 42 25.12 -25.88 -6.06
C GLY A 42 24.75 -27.28 -5.57
N VAL A 43 23.64 -27.83 -6.11
CA VAL A 43 23.17 -29.19 -5.83
C VAL A 43 22.99 -29.98 -7.11
N GLY A 44 22.99 -31.30 -7.02
CA GLY A 44 22.69 -32.13 -8.20
C GLY A 44 21.22 -31.99 -8.64
N ALA A 45 20.96 -32.03 -9.96
CA ALA A 45 19.59 -31.96 -10.52
C ALA A 45 18.66 -32.99 -9.86
N GLY A 46 19.10 -34.25 -9.69
CA GLY A 46 18.33 -35.28 -9.00
C GLY A 46 17.97 -34.93 -7.55
N THR A 47 18.69 -34.02 -6.88
CA THR A 47 18.32 -33.50 -5.57
C THR A 47 17.17 -32.51 -5.66
N VAL A 48 17.16 -31.67 -6.69
CA VAL A 48 16.04 -30.73 -6.94
C VAL A 48 14.78 -31.52 -7.25
N TYR A 49 14.81 -32.46 -8.21
CA TYR A 49 13.64 -33.27 -8.60
C TYR A 49 13.07 -34.12 -7.46
N ARG A 50 13.90 -34.57 -6.53
CA ARG A 50 13.44 -35.30 -5.33
C ARG A 50 12.73 -34.39 -4.34
N ASN A 51 13.14 -33.13 -4.22
CA ASN A 51 12.49 -32.17 -3.31
C ASN A 51 11.27 -31.52 -3.94
N PHE A 52 11.32 -31.27 -5.26
CA PHE A 52 10.31 -30.55 -6.02
C PHE A 52 10.13 -31.25 -7.38
N PRO A 53 9.11 -32.14 -7.48
CA PRO A 53 8.89 -32.92 -8.71
C PRO A 53 8.59 -32.09 -9.94
N THR A 54 8.01 -30.90 -9.76
CA THR A 54 7.65 -29.97 -10.82
C THR A 54 8.14 -28.56 -10.51
N LYS A 55 8.20 -27.71 -11.52
CA LYS A 55 8.54 -26.30 -11.37
C LYS A 55 7.46 -25.55 -10.57
N GLU A 56 6.22 -25.93 -10.79
CA GLU A 56 5.07 -25.37 -10.07
C GLU A 56 5.18 -25.66 -8.56
N ALA A 57 5.51 -26.90 -8.19
CA ALA A 57 5.73 -27.28 -6.78
C ALA A 57 6.89 -26.50 -6.14
N LEU A 58 7.96 -26.24 -6.91
CA LEU A 58 9.06 -25.40 -6.45
C LEU A 58 8.61 -23.94 -6.28
N PHE A 59 7.86 -23.42 -7.24
CA PHE A 59 7.35 -22.05 -7.19
C PHE A 59 6.41 -21.84 -6.00
N GLU A 60 5.45 -22.73 -5.80
CA GLU A 60 4.54 -22.71 -4.64
C GLU A 60 5.32 -22.73 -3.32
N ALA A 61 6.33 -23.59 -3.22
CA ALA A 61 7.15 -23.66 -2.01
C ALA A 61 7.96 -22.36 -1.77
N VAL A 62 8.43 -21.69 -2.83
CA VAL A 62 9.10 -20.39 -2.72
C VAL A 62 8.11 -19.32 -2.24
N VAL A 63 6.93 -19.26 -2.84
CA VAL A 63 5.86 -18.31 -2.45
C VAL A 63 5.49 -18.51 -0.99
N THR A 64 5.17 -19.75 -0.60
CA THR A 64 4.82 -20.12 0.77
C THR A 64 5.88 -19.66 1.77
N GLN A 65 7.16 -19.98 1.51
CA GLN A 65 8.26 -19.59 2.40
C GLN A 65 8.36 -18.07 2.55
N ARG A 66 8.21 -17.31 1.46
CA ARG A 66 8.30 -15.83 1.52
C ARG A 66 7.15 -15.20 2.29
N ILE A 67 5.95 -15.76 2.17
CA ILE A 67 4.80 -15.29 2.96
C ILE A 67 4.98 -15.62 4.44
N GLU A 68 5.45 -16.82 4.77
CA GLU A 68 5.78 -17.18 6.14
C GLU A 68 6.84 -16.25 6.75
N GLU A 69 7.84 -15.82 5.96
CA GLU A 69 8.84 -14.85 6.40
C GLU A 69 8.22 -13.48 6.68
N ILE A 70 7.32 -13.01 5.82
CA ILE A 70 6.57 -11.76 5.98
C ILE A 70 5.68 -11.82 7.23
N ILE A 71 4.96 -12.92 7.44
CA ILE A 71 4.11 -13.11 8.63
C ILE A 71 4.96 -13.08 9.91
N ARG A 72 6.08 -13.80 9.92
CA ARG A 72 7.00 -13.81 11.08
C ARG A 72 7.58 -12.42 11.39
N GLU A 73 7.87 -11.65 10.35
CA GLU A 73 8.31 -10.26 10.52
C GLU A 73 7.21 -9.39 11.14
N ALA A 74 5.97 -9.47 10.64
CA ALA A 74 4.85 -8.73 11.22
C ALA A 74 4.64 -9.10 12.70
N GLN A 75 4.70 -10.40 13.01
CA GLN A 75 4.57 -10.90 14.39
C GLN A 75 5.72 -10.38 15.29
N ALA A 76 6.95 -10.33 14.78
CA ALA A 76 8.09 -9.82 15.53
C ALA A 76 7.98 -8.30 15.80
N LEU A 77 7.26 -7.57 14.98
CA LEU A 77 6.99 -6.13 15.14
C LEU A 77 5.77 -5.85 16.05
N ALA A 78 5.04 -6.88 16.48
CA ALA A 78 3.81 -6.71 17.26
C ALA A 78 4.03 -5.93 18.57
N ASP A 79 5.22 -6.00 19.16
CA ASP A 79 5.57 -5.29 20.41
C ASP A 79 6.60 -4.16 20.21
N ALA A 80 6.80 -3.70 18.97
CA ALA A 80 7.74 -2.62 18.66
C ALA A 80 7.41 -1.34 19.44
N ALA A 81 8.45 -0.61 19.89
CA ALA A 81 8.28 0.60 20.68
C ALA A 81 7.60 1.74 19.91
N ASP A 82 7.83 1.81 18.59
CA ASP A 82 7.19 2.76 17.68
C ASP A 82 6.18 2.04 16.79
N PRO A 83 4.87 2.15 17.09
CA PRO A 83 3.82 1.51 16.30
C PRO A 83 3.69 2.06 14.88
N ALA A 84 3.99 3.36 14.65
CA ALA A 84 3.92 3.98 13.34
C ALA A 84 5.01 3.42 12.42
N GLU A 85 6.28 3.46 12.89
CA GLU A 85 7.40 2.89 12.14
C GLU A 85 7.23 1.38 11.91
N ALA A 86 6.72 0.64 12.91
CA ALA A 86 6.44 -0.78 12.75
C ALA A 86 5.43 -1.04 11.62
N PHE A 87 4.33 -0.29 11.58
CA PHE A 87 3.28 -0.46 10.58
C PHE A 87 3.73 0.02 9.19
N TYR A 88 4.14 1.28 9.05
CA TYR A 88 4.51 1.85 7.76
C TYR A 88 5.78 1.23 7.18
N GLY A 89 6.79 1.04 8.01
CA GLY A 89 8.04 0.39 7.62
C GLY A 89 7.82 -1.07 7.19
N PHE A 90 6.92 -1.80 7.86
CA PHE A 90 6.53 -3.14 7.43
C PHE A 90 5.86 -3.13 6.05
N LEU A 91 4.88 -2.26 5.81
CA LEU A 91 4.19 -2.16 4.52
C LEU A 91 5.15 -1.80 3.38
N MET A 92 6.07 -0.86 3.61
CA MET A 92 7.10 -0.51 2.63
C MET A 92 7.97 -1.70 2.27
N ARG A 93 8.46 -2.47 3.26
CA ARG A 93 9.27 -3.67 3.01
C ARG A 93 8.51 -4.77 2.27
N VAL A 94 7.22 -4.93 2.53
CA VAL A 94 6.36 -5.86 1.76
C VAL A 94 6.33 -5.47 0.28
N VAL A 95 6.13 -4.19 -0.01
CA VAL A 95 6.13 -3.68 -1.40
C VAL A 95 7.49 -3.84 -2.05
N GLU A 96 8.58 -3.45 -1.39
CA GLU A 96 9.94 -3.59 -1.92
C GLU A 96 10.25 -5.05 -2.32
N ARG A 97 9.89 -6.01 -1.46
CA ARG A 97 10.06 -7.45 -1.76
C ARG A 97 9.21 -7.92 -2.93
N ALA A 98 7.97 -7.43 -3.02
CA ALA A 98 7.08 -7.74 -4.14
C ALA A 98 7.60 -7.14 -5.45
N MET A 99 8.14 -5.92 -5.41
CA MET A 99 8.72 -5.27 -6.58
C MET A 99 10.04 -5.91 -7.04
N TYR A 100 10.82 -6.44 -6.10
CA TYR A 100 12.05 -7.18 -6.44
C TYR A 100 11.76 -8.48 -7.21
N ASN A 101 10.65 -9.16 -6.92
CA ASN A 101 10.30 -10.42 -7.59
C ASN A 101 8.89 -10.35 -8.19
N HIS A 102 8.82 -9.93 -9.45
CA HIS A 102 7.55 -9.79 -10.18
C HIS A 102 6.74 -11.09 -10.26
N SER A 103 7.42 -12.24 -10.39
CA SER A 103 6.75 -13.54 -10.41
C SER A 103 6.07 -13.85 -9.08
N LEU A 104 6.67 -13.43 -7.97
CA LEU A 104 6.08 -13.54 -6.63
C LEU A 104 4.92 -12.56 -6.45
N CYS A 105 5.08 -11.32 -6.95
CA CYS A 105 4.03 -10.31 -6.93
C CYS A 105 2.78 -10.78 -7.69
N ASP A 106 2.97 -11.39 -8.87
CA ASP A 106 1.87 -11.94 -9.67
C ASP A 106 1.15 -13.10 -8.94
N ALA A 107 1.91 -13.96 -8.27
CA ALA A 107 1.31 -15.04 -7.49
C ALA A 107 0.50 -14.50 -6.29
N LEU A 108 1.02 -13.48 -5.60
CA LEU A 108 0.32 -12.83 -4.49
C LEU A 108 -0.94 -12.08 -4.95
N ALA A 109 -0.92 -11.51 -6.15
CA ALA A 109 -2.05 -10.76 -6.71
C ALA A 109 -3.12 -11.65 -7.37
N THR A 110 -2.72 -12.82 -7.92
CA THR A 110 -3.61 -13.62 -8.79
C THR A 110 -4.03 -14.95 -8.19
N ASP A 111 -3.21 -15.55 -7.32
CA ASP A 111 -3.44 -16.92 -6.84
C ASP A 111 -3.52 -17.02 -5.31
N LEU A 112 -4.47 -16.26 -4.74
CA LEU A 112 -4.83 -16.34 -3.31
C LEU A 112 -5.26 -17.76 -2.91
N ARG A 113 -5.68 -18.61 -3.86
CA ARG A 113 -6.14 -19.98 -3.57
C ARG A 113 -5.04 -20.88 -3.00
N THR A 114 -3.80 -20.72 -3.44
CA THR A 114 -2.66 -21.47 -2.89
C THR A 114 -2.37 -21.03 -1.45
N LEU A 115 -2.58 -19.75 -1.14
CA LEU A 115 -2.44 -19.20 0.20
C LEU A 115 -3.55 -19.65 1.13
N ASP A 116 -4.79 -19.70 0.64
CA ASP A 116 -5.96 -20.19 1.37
C ASP A 116 -5.80 -21.64 1.78
N ALA A 117 -5.25 -22.48 0.90
CA ALA A 117 -5.04 -23.91 1.18
C ALA A 117 -4.12 -24.16 2.37
N CYS A 118 -3.20 -23.23 2.68
CA CYS A 118 -2.25 -23.32 3.80
C CYS A 118 -2.65 -22.46 5.01
N GLY A 119 -3.78 -21.72 4.95
CA GLY A 119 -4.20 -20.78 6.00
C GLY A 119 -3.25 -19.58 6.15
N LEU A 120 -2.39 -19.33 5.18
CA LEU A 120 -1.41 -18.22 5.24
C LEU A 120 -2.07 -16.86 5.03
N ASP A 121 -3.16 -16.81 4.27
CA ASP A 121 -3.91 -15.57 4.06
C ASP A 121 -4.52 -15.05 5.37
N GLU A 122 -5.13 -15.95 6.15
CA GLU A 122 -5.66 -15.62 7.46
C GLU A 122 -4.54 -15.20 8.43
N GLN A 123 -3.43 -15.96 8.48
CA GLN A 123 -2.29 -15.63 9.35
C GLN A 123 -1.69 -14.26 9.01
N PHE A 124 -1.53 -13.95 7.73
CA PHE A 124 -1.07 -12.63 7.28
C PHE A 124 -2.04 -11.53 7.68
N THR A 125 -3.34 -11.75 7.48
CA THR A 125 -4.40 -10.79 7.86
C THR A 125 -4.37 -10.51 9.35
N VAL A 126 -4.30 -11.53 10.19
CA VAL A 126 -4.23 -11.39 11.66
C VAL A 126 -2.97 -10.62 12.09
N ALA A 127 -1.81 -10.96 11.52
CA ALA A 127 -0.56 -10.30 11.86
C ALA A 127 -0.56 -8.82 11.43
N LEU A 128 -1.09 -8.50 10.26
CA LEU A 128 -1.22 -7.12 9.77
C LEU A 128 -2.25 -6.33 10.59
N ASP A 129 -3.40 -6.92 10.95
CA ASP A 129 -4.42 -6.28 11.79
C ASP A 129 -3.86 -5.89 13.16
N ALA A 130 -2.99 -6.72 13.74
CA ALA A 130 -2.32 -6.40 15.00
C ALA A 130 -1.44 -5.15 14.89
N LEU A 131 -0.66 -5.00 13.82
CA LEU A 131 0.14 -3.79 13.58
C LEU A 131 -0.75 -2.57 13.32
N LEU A 132 -1.80 -2.72 12.51
CA LEU A 132 -2.76 -1.66 12.19
C LEU A 132 -3.42 -1.11 13.46
N ARG A 133 -3.99 -1.98 14.31
CA ARG A 133 -4.66 -1.58 15.54
C ARG A 133 -3.74 -0.84 16.50
N ARG A 134 -2.49 -1.23 16.59
CA ARG A 134 -1.52 -0.53 17.44
C ARG A 134 -1.20 0.86 16.90
N ALA A 135 -1.00 0.99 15.58
CA ALA A 135 -0.77 2.29 14.96
C ALA A 135 -2.01 3.21 15.05
N GLN A 136 -3.21 2.66 14.95
CA GLN A 136 -4.47 3.38 15.20
C GLN A 136 -4.59 3.83 16.65
N ALA A 137 -4.28 2.96 17.61
CA ALA A 137 -4.33 3.30 19.04
C ALA A 137 -3.30 4.38 19.43
N ALA A 138 -2.18 4.47 18.71
CA ALA A 138 -1.19 5.52 18.84
C ALA A 138 -1.61 6.84 18.14
N GLY A 139 -2.72 6.85 17.39
CA GLY A 139 -3.18 8.03 16.64
C GLY A 139 -2.40 8.31 15.36
N GLU A 140 -1.60 7.36 14.88
CA GLU A 140 -0.74 7.52 13.70
C GLU A 140 -1.42 7.07 12.39
N VAL A 141 -2.44 6.22 12.51
CA VAL A 141 -3.25 5.73 11.40
C VAL A 141 -4.70 6.08 11.67
N ARG A 142 -5.43 6.48 10.64
CA ARG A 142 -6.86 6.77 10.71
C ARG A 142 -7.64 5.56 11.22
N ALA A 143 -8.62 5.80 12.11
CA ALA A 143 -9.36 4.74 12.80
C ALA A 143 -10.52 4.15 11.96
N ASP A 144 -10.86 4.78 10.85
CA ASP A 144 -11.98 4.41 9.99
C ASP A 144 -11.62 3.45 8.85
N VAL A 145 -10.40 2.88 8.87
CA VAL A 145 -9.95 1.86 7.92
C VAL A 145 -9.76 0.52 8.61
N ASP A 146 -10.08 -0.56 7.91
CA ASP A 146 -9.84 -1.92 8.35
C ASP A 146 -8.65 -2.58 7.62
N VAL A 147 -8.29 -3.78 8.07
CA VAL A 147 -7.14 -4.52 7.51
C VAL A 147 -7.37 -4.93 6.04
N HIS A 148 -8.60 -5.17 5.63
CA HIS A 148 -8.91 -5.56 4.24
C HIS A 148 -8.77 -4.37 3.29
N GLU A 149 -9.16 -3.17 3.75
CA GLU A 149 -8.96 -1.91 3.02
C GLU A 149 -7.47 -1.58 2.88
N VAL A 150 -6.68 -1.76 3.95
CA VAL A 150 -5.21 -1.62 3.90
C VAL A 150 -4.60 -2.60 2.89
N ARG A 151 -5.03 -3.86 2.90
CA ARG A 151 -4.57 -4.88 1.94
C ARG A 151 -4.92 -4.52 0.50
N ALA A 152 -6.16 -4.06 0.26
CA ALA A 152 -6.61 -3.63 -1.06
C ALA A 152 -5.82 -2.43 -1.56
N LEU A 153 -5.57 -1.45 -0.69
CA LEU A 153 -4.76 -0.27 -1.00
C LEU A 153 -3.32 -0.65 -1.37
N LEU A 154 -2.72 -1.55 -0.59
CA LEU A 154 -1.36 -2.05 -0.82
C LEU A 154 -1.26 -2.79 -2.16
N GLY A 155 -2.22 -3.68 -2.46
CA GLY A 155 -2.29 -4.41 -3.73
C GLY A 155 -2.45 -3.46 -4.94
N GLY A 156 -3.30 -2.44 -4.80
CA GLY A 156 -3.47 -1.39 -5.80
C GLY A 156 -2.20 -0.58 -6.02
N ALA A 157 -1.51 -0.20 -4.94
CA ALA A 157 -0.23 0.51 -5.02
C ALA A 157 0.84 -0.31 -5.74
N MET A 158 0.99 -1.60 -5.39
CA MET A 158 1.93 -2.50 -6.07
C MET A 158 1.65 -2.64 -7.56
N LEU A 159 0.37 -2.71 -7.95
CA LEU A 159 -0.02 -2.77 -9.36
C LEU A 159 0.34 -1.48 -10.11
N MET A 160 0.09 -0.31 -9.50
CA MET A 160 0.44 0.99 -10.07
C MET A 160 1.96 1.16 -10.21
N GLU A 161 2.74 0.78 -9.19
CA GLU A 161 4.21 0.79 -9.27
C GLU A 161 4.72 -0.01 -10.47
N ARG A 162 4.17 -1.20 -10.64
CA ARG A 162 4.56 -2.10 -11.74
C ARG A 162 4.23 -1.54 -13.12
N GLN A 163 3.07 -0.90 -13.26
CA GLN A 163 2.63 -0.35 -14.54
C GLN A 163 3.37 0.93 -14.94
N HIS A 164 3.77 1.73 -13.96
CA HIS A 164 4.30 3.07 -14.21
C HIS A 164 5.79 3.24 -13.86
N GLY A 165 6.41 2.25 -13.22
CA GLY A 165 7.83 2.29 -12.86
C GLY A 165 8.16 3.47 -11.91
N THR A 166 7.30 3.75 -10.94
CA THR A 166 7.35 5.00 -10.15
C THR A 166 8.21 4.91 -8.89
N GLU A 167 9.06 3.87 -8.78
CA GLU A 167 10.09 3.71 -7.72
C GLU A 167 9.58 3.95 -6.28
N GLY A 168 8.40 3.41 -5.95
CA GLY A 168 7.80 3.53 -4.62
C GLY A 168 6.93 4.77 -4.41
N ARG A 169 6.82 5.67 -5.39
CA ARG A 169 6.02 6.90 -5.24
C ARG A 169 4.52 6.63 -5.06
N MET A 170 3.95 5.70 -5.83
CA MET A 170 2.53 5.35 -5.69
C MET A 170 2.25 4.70 -4.35
N THR A 171 3.15 3.85 -3.89
CA THR A 171 3.08 3.27 -2.54
C THR A 171 3.15 4.34 -1.46
N ALA A 172 4.09 5.28 -1.56
CA ALA A 172 4.21 6.37 -0.59
C ALA A 172 2.92 7.21 -0.52
N LEU A 173 2.32 7.55 -1.67
CA LEU A 173 1.05 8.27 -1.73
C LEU A 173 -0.11 7.46 -1.13
N ALA A 174 -0.16 6.15 -1.40
CA ALA A 174 -1.18 5.28 -0.85
C ALA A 174 -1.05 5.16 0.68
N LEU A 175 0.17 5.02 1.19
CA LEU A 175 0.43 4.95 2.63
C LEU A 175 0.18 6.28 3.33
N ASP A 176 0.46 7.41 2.67
CA ASP A 176 0.15 8.74 3.22
C ASP A 176 -1.36 8.94 3.42
N ALA A 177 -2.20 8.36 2.56
CA ALA A 177 -3.65 8.38 2.71
C ALA A 177 -4.16 7.63 3.97
N LEU A 178 -3.35 6.76 4.57
CA LEU A 178 -3.65 6.07 5.83
C LEU A 178 -3.32 6.90 7.07
N ARG A 179 -2.53 7.98 6.93
CA ARG A 179 -2.15 8.81 8.07
C ARG A 179 -3.36 9.48 8.68
N TYR A 180 -3.35 9.59 9.99
CA TYR A 180 -4.35 10.37 10.70
C TYR A 180 -4.13 11.86 10.38
N VAL A 181 -5.04 12.42 9.61
CA VAL A 181 -5.05 13.87 9.37
C VAL A 181 -5.74 14.51 10.58
N THR A 182 -4.97 15.07 11.50
CA THR A 182 -5.55 15.96 12.50
C THR A 182 -6.15 17.15 11.76
N LYS A 183 -7.38 17.54 12.06
CA LYS A 183 -8.03 18.74 11.49
C LYS A 183 -7.24 20.04 11.71
N GLN A 184 -6.09 19.98 12.37
CA GLN A 184 -5.17 21.10 12.56
C GLN A 184 -4.24 21.34 11.37
N ASP A 185 -4.05 20.34 10.48
CA ASP A 185 -3.31 20.52 9.21
C ASP A 185 -4.20 20.94 8.03
N GLU A 186 -5.51 20.99 8.23
CA GLU A 186 -6.32 21.85 7.40
C GLU A 186 -5.90 23.31 7.70
N THR A 187 -4.81 23.78 7.10
CA THR A 187 -4.71 25.20 6.74
C THR A 187 -6.09 25.52 6.20
N PRO A 188 -6.85 26.46 6.80
CA PRO A 188 -8.20 26.74 6.34
C PRO A 188 -8.04 27.01 4.84
N SER A 189 -8.43 26.04 4.05
CA SER A 189 -8.64 26.22 2.62
C SER A 189 -9.42 27.50 2.59
N LYS A 190 -8.78 28.59 2.12
CA LYS A 190 -9.42 29.89 2.02
C LYS A 190 -10.78 29.60 1.45
N SER A 191 -11.80 29.62 2.32
CA SER A 191 -13.16 29.37 1.91
C SER A 191 -13.43 30.38 0.82
N HIS A 192 -13.32 29.94 -0.39
CA HIS A 192 -13.76 30.71 -1.53
C HIS A 192 -15.25 30.87 -1.34
N ASN A 193 -15.59 32.07 -0.88
CA ASN A 193 -16.89 32.70 -0.95
C ASN A 193 -17.45 33.24 0.37
N GLU A 194 -16.66 33.96 1.14
CA GLU A 194 -17.28 35.13 1.79
C GLU A 194 -17.39 36.23 0.75
N THR A 195 -18.36 36.10 -0.14
CA THR A 195 -18.73 37.19 -1.04
C THR A 195 -19.29 38.34 -0.21
N ARG A 196 -18.60 39.46 -0.19
CA ARG A 196 -19.08 40.67 0.50
C ARG A 196 -19.84 41.54 -0.47
N CYS A 197 -20.88 42.23 0.01
CA CYS A 197 -21.66 43.16 -0.77
C CYS A 197 -20.77 44.29 -1.31
N GLU A 198 -20.78 44.54 -2.63
CA GLU A 198 -19.96 45.58 -3.30
C GLU A 198 -20.27 47.00 -2.81
N VAL A 199 -21.36 47.21 -2.08
CA VAL A 199 -21.80 48.58 -1.68
C VAL A 199 -21.59 48.82 -0.18
N CYS A 200 -21.83 47.82 0.69
CA CYS A 200 -21.78 48.00 2.16
C CYS A 200 -20.86 47.04 2.86
N ALA A 201 -20.15 46.20 2.11
CA ALA A 201 -19.23 45.15 2.60
C ALA A 201 -19.84 44.10 3.55
N ALA A 202 -21.16 44.06 3.72
CA ALA A 202 -21.84 43.04 4.53
C ALA A 202 -21.61 41.65 3.89
N THR A 203 -21.41 40.62 4.74
CA THR A 203 -21.26 39.24 4.31
C THR A 203 -22.53 38.75 3.61
N LEU A 204 -22.38 38.14 2.44
CA LEU A 204 -23.48 37.57 1.67
C LEU A 204 -23.61 36.08 1.97
N THR A 205 -24.79 35.62 2.38
CA THR A 205 -25.09 34.20 2.48
C THR A 205 -25.24 33.64 1.05
N SER A 206 -24.37 32.65 0.70
CA SER A 206 -24.48 31.99 -0.61
C SER A 206 -25.73 31.09 -0.61
N ALA A 207 -26.57 31.27 -1.64
CA ALA A 207 -27.63 30.29 -1.93
C ALA A 207 -27.01 29.02 -2.50
N SER A 208 -27.52 27.86 -2.14
CA SER A 208 -27.02 26.55 -2.55
C SER A 208 -27.09 26.27 -4.07
N THR A 209 -27.78 27.09 -4.83
CA THR A 209 -27.92 26.97 -6.28
C THR A 209 -28.07 28.37 -6.92
N GLY A 210 -27.36 28.61 -8.00
CA GLY A 210 -27.48 29.82 -8.81
C GLY A 210 -26.23 30.72 -8.84
N ARG A 211 -26.32 31.87 -9.58
CA ARG A 211 -25.22 32.82 -9.71
C ARG A 211 -24.97 33.55 -8.38
N PRO A 212 -23.73 33.69 -7.90
CA PRO A 212 -23.41 34.34 -6.63
C PRO A 212 -24.00 35.76 -6.56
N ALA A 213 -24.62 36.11 -5.42
CA ALA A 213 -25.18 37.44 -5.21
C ALA A 213 -24.06 38.47 -5.05
N ARG A 214 -24.14 39.58 -5.72
CA ARG A 214 -23.17 40.70 -5.63
C ARG A 214 -23.58 41.77 -4.61
N TYR A 215 -24.84 41.77 -4.15
CA TYR A 215 -25.43 42.78 -3.27
C TYR A 215 -26.26 42.07 -2.18
N CYS A 216 -26.23 42.59 -0.96
CA CYS A 216 -26.98 42.03 0.19
C CYS A 216 -28.51 42.26 0.08
N GLY A 217 -28.97 43.09 -0.82
CA GLY A 217 -30.40 43.38 -1.00
C GLY A 217 -30.67 44.38 -2.10
N VAL A 218 -31.99 44.67 -2.27
CA VAL A 218 -32.48 45.59 -3.35
C VAL A 218 -31.92 47.00 -3.23
N SER A 219 -31.81 47.51 -1.99
CA SER A 219 -31.30 48.89 -1.76
C SER A 219 -29.82 49.03 -2.17
N CYS A 220 -28.97 48.04 -1.90
CA CYS A 220 -27.57 48.07 -2.36
C CYS A 220 -27.45 47.89 -3.86
N ARG A 221 -28.31 47.09 -4.49
CA ARG A 221 -28.37 46.95 -5.95
C ARG A 221 -28.76 48.27 -6.62
N GLN A 222 -29.77 48.99 -6.10
CA GLN A 222 -30.19 50.29 -6.60
C GLN A 222 -29.10 51.36 -6.42
N LYS A 223 -28.41 51.38 -5.28
CA LYS A 223 -27.30 52.28 -5.01
C LYS A 223 -26.13 52.08 -5.98
N ALA A 224 -25.78 50.82 -6.27
CA ALA A 224 -24.77 50.46 -7.25
C ALA A 224 -25.19 50.88 -8.68
N HIS A 225 -26.46 50.69 -9.03
CA HIS A 225 -27.00 51.12 -10.33
C HIS A 225 -26.94 52.67 -10.51
N ARG A 226 -27.36 53.43 -9.49
CA ARG A 226 -27.28 54.91 -9.52
C ARG A 226 -25.85 55.41 -9.67
N ARG A 227 -24.86 54.77 -8.98
CA ARG A 227 -23.43 55.12 -9.13
C ARG A 227 -22.91 54.89 -10.55
N ARG A 228 -23.30 53.79 -11.19
CA ARG A 228 -22.90 53.47 -12.56
C ARG A 228 -23.52 54.41 -13.59
N THR A 229 -24.82 54.74 -13.43
CA THR A 229 -25.49 55.70 -14.31
C THR A 229 -25.00 57.14 -14.14
N ALA A 230 -24.57 57.53 -12.94
CA ALA A 230 -23.94 58.83 -12.72
C ALA A 230 -22.56 58.90 -13.35
N ALA A 231 -21.73 57.86 -13.23
CA ALA A 231 -20.41 57.79 -13.86
C ALA A 231 -20.48 57.80 -15.39
N ALA A 232 -21.51 57.17 -15.99
CA ALA A 232 -21.73 57.15 -17.45
C ALA A 232 -22.25 58.44 -18.01
N LYS A 233 -22.70 59.41 -17.17
CA LYS A 233 -23.15 60.80 -17.62
C LYS A 233 -22.05 61.82 -17.45
N SER A 234 -20.91 61.47 -16.84
CA SER A 234 -19.81 62.41 -16.56
C SER A 234 -18.58 62.16 -17.46
N GLY A 235 -18.66 61.20 -18.38
CA GLY A 235 -17.68 60.93 -19.43
C GLY A 235 -18.31 60.99 -20.80
#